data_9d206d0838e17d86004b39cb8b6bfabf
#
_entry.id   9d206d0838e17d86004b39cb8b6bfabf
#
_cell.length_a   1.000
_cell.length_b   1.000
_cell.length_c   1.000
_cell.angle_alpha   90.00
_cell.angle_beta   90.00
_cell.angle_gamma   90.00
#
_symmetry.space_group_name_H-M   'P 1'
#
loop_
_entity.id
_entity.type
_entity.pdbx_description
1 polymer ?
#
loop_
_entity_poly.entity_id
_entity_poly.type
_entity_poly.pdbx_seq_one_letter_code
_entity_poly.pdbx_strand_id
1 'polypeptide(L)'
;MDNKLKRLVELWHDADNHHSIINLLEKMPEQERDFETVSLLARAYNNVEQYQMAYHLLKSVADEGQHDERWHFRIGYALFYMDRYAEALGHFKVADRMRPGEGDTLYFIRFCNIHLPLRKRADDFWQWLSANEEQLAGIAEKRDAGAVAEKVDFIACGTRLLGDDVLFNIGGDHEFSFSVSGAHELFHVYPYVISRMPDSLKNKWRVEPFIQSAGSSFSLRMGGKEVYMDDVWVAADYDKDGNCFTISFYNESLVALEAERRMGMFMLMLDNMLGEGVVCLYINDVKLAQGMAYGMVRLTELRRLMAETVEAGGRKFVESPADSYATYMRTPEQSNELRFDVTVGSTCFMPLVSEYYSGSTGIFDRLNGFGAHAAFIAFPAGTDGGDDSANEALSLRHDLEDMIENDVLAPEGLGRVIGGAMGRDYCYIDLIVFDVEACFDKLKALLSRYPGRKFYLSDFRKNGEIYSLSEPEDGSGNDG
;
A
#
# COMPACT_ATOMS: atom_id res chain seq x y z
N MET A 1 -12.35 -30.93 26.75
CA MET A 1 -13.72 -30.62 27.25
C MET A 1 -14.74 -31.69 26.81
N ASP A 2 -15.77 -32.05 27.64
CA ASP A 2 -16.86 -33.00 27.25
C ASP A 2 -17.74 -32.38 26.14
N ASN A 3 -18.15 -33.19 25.17
CA ASN A 3 -18.99 -32.76 24.03
C ASN A 3 -20.33 -32.12 24.43
N LYS A 4 -20.93 -32.53 25.55
CA LYS A 4 -22.18 -31.91 26.06
C LYS A 4 -21.93 -30.50 26.58
N LEU A 5 -20.83 -30.30 27.31
CA LEU A 5 -20.42 -29.01 27.84
C LEU A 5 -20.07 -28.06 26.68
N LYS A 6 -19.33 -28.52 25.69
CA LYS A 6 -19.01 -27.74 24.49
C LYS A 6 -20.26 -27.25 23.77
N ARG A 7 -21.21 -28.16 23.51
CA ARG A 7 -22.48 -27.80 22.86
C ARG A 7 -23.30 -26.77 23.67
N LEU A 8 -23.29 -26.88 25.01
CA LEU A 8 -23.97 -25.92 25.88
C LEU A 8 -23.32 -24.54 25.80
N VAL A 9 -21.98 -24.48 25.82
CA VAL A 9 -21.22 -23.23 25.68
C VAL A 9 -21.48 -22.58 24.32
N GLU A 10 -21.55 -23.35 23.23
CA GLU A 10 -21.88 -22.83 21.92
C GLU A 10 -23.31 -22.28 21.85
N LEU A 11 -24.31 -22.99 22.41
CA LEU A 11 -25.70 -22.52 22.47
C LEU A 11 -25.82 -21.22 23.29
N TRP A 12 -25.07 -21.10 24.37
CA TRP A 12 -25.08 -19.87 25.17
C TRP A 12 -24.33 -18.72 24.49
N HIS A 13 -23.29 -19.02 23.70
CA HIS A 13 -22.62 -18.04 22.90
C HIS A 13 -23.54 -17.45 21.82
N ASP A 14 -24.26 -18.31 21.10
CA ASP A 14 -25.22 -17.91 20.07
C ASP A 14 -26.40 -17.10 20.63
N ALA A 15 -26.66 -17.25 21.95
CA ALA A 15 -27.67 -16.51 22.69
C ALA A 15 -27.11 -15.29 23.48
N ASP A 16 -25.89 -14.85 23.19
CA ASP A 16 -25.17 -13.76 23.89
C ASP A 16 -25.08 -13.90 25.42
N ASN A 17 -25.22 -15.14 25.92
CA ASN A 17 -25.22 -15.41 27.37
C ASN A 17 -23.80 -15.70 27.89
N HIS A 18 -22.89 -14.77 27.66
CA HIS A 18 -21.47 -14.93 27.94
C HIS A 18 -21.17 -15.01 29.45
N HIS A 19 -21.90 -14.30 30.30
CA HIS A 19 -21.74 -14.39 31.75
C HIS A 19 -22.04 -15.80 32.28
N SER A 20 -23.01 -16.53 31.71
CA SER A 20 -23.30 -17.90 32.10
C SER A 20 -22.18 -18.85 31.70
N ILE A 21 -21.51 -18.61 30.55
CA ILE A 21 -20.34 -19.37 30.10
C ILE A 21 -19.20 -19.17 31.11
N ILE A 22 -18.90 -17.92 31.48
CA ILE A 22 -17.87 -17.59 32.48
C ILE A 22 -18.16 -18.32 33.80
N ASN A 23 -19.35 -18.12 34.37
CA ASN A 23 -19.75 -18.74 35.64
C ASN A 23 -19.70 -20.28 35.63
N LEU A 24 -19.93 -20.90 34.47
CA LEU A 24 -19.87 -22.35 34.31
C LEU A 24 -18.44 -22.85 34.26
N LEU A 25 -17.60 -22.24 33.40
CA LEU A 25 -16.23 -22.70 33.14
C LEU A 25 -15.26 -22.35 34.27
N GLU A 26 -15.53 -21.25 35.03
CA GLU A 26 -14.72 -20.90 36.19
C GLU A 26 -14.93 -21.85 37.38
N LYS A 27 -16.04 -22.57 37.46
CA LYS A 27 -16.24 -23.63 38.47
C LYS A 27 -15.35 -24.84 38.27
N MET A 28 -14.77 -25.00 37.09
CA MET A 28 -13.77 -26.04 36.82
C MET A 28 -12.43 -25.64 37.48
N PRO A 29 -11.75 -26.51 38.22
CA PRO A 29 -10.42 -26.24 38.72
C PRO A 29 -9.47 -25.89 37.56
N GLU A 30 -8.55 -24.95 37.79
CA GLU A 30 -7.64 -24.50 36.72
C GLU A 30 -6.84 -25.66 36.10
N GLN A 31 -6.44 -26.64 36.92
CA GLN A 31 -5.66 -27.80 36.46
C GLN A 31 -6.45 -28.78 35.58
N GLU A 32 -7.79 -28.66 35.58
CA GLU A 32 -8.69 -29.49 34.76
C GLU A 32 -9.13 -28.79 33.45
N ARG A 33 -8.75 -27.51 33.29
CA ARG A 33 -9.09 -26.73 32.10
C ARG A 33 -8.07 -27.03 30.99
N ASP A 34 -8.51 -27.79 29.99
CA ASP A 34 -7.74 -28.00 28.76
C ASP A 34 -7.72 -26.76 27.86
N PHE A 35 -6.88 -26.75 26.84
CA PHE A 35 -6.75 -25.67 25.86
C PHE A 35 -8.10 -25.17 25.32
N GLU A 36 -9.00 -26.10 24.96
CA GLU A 36 -10.32 -25.75 24.43
C GLU A 36 -11.17 -25.02 25.46
N THR A 37 -11.19 -25.47 26.71
CA THR A 37 -11.90 -24.84 27.81
C THR A 37 -11.40 -23.42 28.08
N VAL A 38 -10.06 -23.25 28.17
CA VAL A 38 -9.44 -21.93 28.37
C VAL A 38 -9.74 -21.00 27.20
N SER A 39 -9.65 -21.49 25.98
CA SER A 39 -9.91 -20.70 24.77
C SER A 39 -11.37 -20.25 24.65
N LEU A 40 -12.33 -21.06 25.07
CA LEU A 40 -13.76 -20.69 25.08
C LEU A 40 -14.09 -19.74 26.24
N LEU A 41 -13.47 -19.92 27.40
CA LEU A 41 -13.58 -18.97 28.53
C LEU A 41 -13.04 -17.60 28.14
N ALA A 42 -11.88 -17.54 27.49
CA ALA A 42 -11.31 -16.29 26.99
C ALA A 42 -12.20 -15.60 25.95
N ARG A 43 -12.84 -16.38 25.04
CA ARG A 43 -13.84 -15.84 24.11
C ARG A 43 -15.02 -15.19 24.86
N ALA A 44 -15.51 -15.83 25.91
CA ALA A 44 -16.60 -15.25 26.71
C ALA A 44 -16.16 -13.97 27.42
N TYR A 45 -14.94 -13.90 27.93
CA TYR A 45 -14.38 -12.67 28.52
C TYR A 45 -14.21 -11.55 27.49
N ASN A 46 -13.76 -11.86 26.28
CA ASN A 46 -13.71 -10.89 25.18
C ASN A 46 -15.11 -10.28 24.90
N ASN A 47 -16.14 -11.11 24.87
CA ASN A 47 -17.51 -10.66 24.58
C ASN A 47 -18.18 -9.87 25.73
N VAL A 48 -17.63 -9.92 26.93
CA VAL A 48 -18.06 -9.06 28.07
C VAL A 48 -17.04 -7.94 28.35
N GLU A 49 -16.22 -7.62 27.37
CA GLU A 49 -15.23 -6.51 27.38
C GLU A 49 -14.15 -6.63 28.46
N GLN A 50 -13.94 -7.84 29.00
CA GLN A 50 -12.88 -8.11 29.96
C GLN A 50 -11.60 -8.59 29.26
N TYR A 51 -11.08 -7.75 28.38
CA TYR A 51 -9.98 -8.06 27.46
C TYR A 51 -8.68 -8.47 28.15
N GLN A 52 -8.38 -7.84 29.31
CA GLN A 52 -7.20 -8.19 30.11
C GLN A 52 -7.27 -9.64 30.62
N MET A 53 -8.44 -10.08 31.08
CA MET A 53 -8.64 -11.46 31.54
C MET A 53 -8.54 -12.45 30.40
N ALA A 54 -9.17 -12.14 29.25
CA ALA A 54 -9.06 -12.94 28.04
C ALA A 54 -7.61 -13.11 27.59
N TYR A 55 -6.84 -12.02 27.57
CA TYR A 55 -5.42 -12.03 27.22
C TYR A 55 -4.60 -12.94 28.17
N HIS A 56 -4.75 -12.82 29.47
CA HIS A 56 -4.03 -13.65 30.43
C HIS A 56 -4.35 -15.14 30.29
N LEU A 57 -5.62 -15.48 30.11
CA LEU A 57 -6.05 -16.86 29.88
C LEU A 57 -5.44 -17.42 28.60
N LEU A 58 -5.48 -16.68 27.48
CA LEU A 58 -4.89 -17.13 26.22
C LEU A 58 -3.37 -17.28 26.31
N LYS A 59 -2.69 -16.38 27.02
CA LYS A 59 -1.24 -16.47 27.25
C LYS A 59 -0.87 -17.70 28.08
N SER A 60 -1.71 -18.16 29.00
CA SER A 60 -1.42 -19.35 29.83
C SER A 60 -1.39 -20.67 29.01
N VAL A 61 -1.99 -20.67 27.81
CA VAL A 61 -2.04 -21.83 26.90
C VAL A 61 -1.34 -21.54 25.55
N ALA A 62 -0.33 -20.69 25.57
CA ALA A 62 0.33 -20.21 24.34
C ALA A 62 1.05 -21.34 23.57
N ASP A 63 1.57 -22.37 24.27
CA ASP A 63 2.30 -23.47 23.65
C ASP A 63 1.40 -24.26 22.69
N GLU A 64 0.14 -24.51 23.06
CA GLU A 64 -0.86 -25.13 22.19
C GLU A 64 -1.45 -24.12 21.22
N GLY A 65 -1.69 -22.89 21.69
CA GLY A 65 -2.36 -21.82 20.96
C GLY A 65 -1.63 -21.34 19.72
N GLN A 66 -0.29 -21.36 19.70
CA GLN A 66 0.49 -20.91 18.54
C GLN A 66 0.20 -21.69 17.24
N HIS A 67 -0.47 -22.83 17.31
CA HIS A 67 -0.87 -23.65 16.18
C HIS A 67 -2.38 -23.63 15.89
N ASP A 68 -3.15 -22.74 16.55
CA ASP A 68 -4.60 -22.63 16.43
C ASP A 68 -5.00 -21.23 15.92
N GLU A 69 -5.69 -21.20 14.78
CA GLU A 69 -6.15 -19.95 14.14
C GLU A 69 -7.08 -19.15 15.08
N ARG A 70 -8.02 -19.82 15.76
CA ARG A 70 -8.99 -19.15 16.64
C ARG A 70 -8.33 -18.57 17.89
N TRP A 71 -7.25 -19.19 18.37
CA TRP A 71 -6.47 -18.64 19.47
C TRP A 71 -5.78 -17.34 19.02
N HIS A 72 -5.15 -17.32 17.82
CA HIS A 72 -4.57 -16.11 17.27
C HIS A 72 -5.60 -15.00 17.08
N PHE A 73 -6.77 -15.33 16.54
CA PHE A 73 -7.86 -14.35 16.42
C PHE A 73 -8.28 -13.79 17.77
N ARG A 74 -8.55 -14.65 18.76
CA ARG A 74 -9.04 -14.25 20.10
C ARG A 74 -8.05 -13.40 20.90
N ILE A 75 -6.76 -13.74 20.85
CA ILE A 75 -5.71 -12.96 21.52
C ILE A 75 -5.48 -11.64 20.79
N GLY A 76 -5.51 -11.64 19.44
CA GLY A 76 -5.49 -10.43 18.64
C GLY A 76 -6.66 -9.49 18.96
N TYR A 77 -7.87 -10.04 19.13
CA TYR A 77 -9.06 -9.29 19.53
C TYR A 77 -8.88 -8.62 20.90
N ALA A 78 -8.43 -9.36 21.92
CA ALA A 78 -8.14 -8.79 23.23
C ALA A 78 -7.10 -7.66 23.17
N LEU A 79 -6.00 -7.89 22.41
CA LEU A 79 -4.94 -6.90 22.23
C LEU A 79 -5.42 -5.64 21.51
N PHE A 80 -6.29 -5.79 20.51
CA PHE A 80 -6.87 -4.67 19.75
C PHE A 80 -7.63 -3.73 20.69
N TYR A 81 -8.54 -4.26 21.51
CA TYR A 81 -9.32 -3.47 22.46
C TYR A 81 -8.52 -3.02 23.71
N MET A 82 -7.27 -3.42 23.80
CA MET A 82 -6.29 -2.91 24.76
C MET A 82 -5.34 -1.88 24.14
N ASP A 83 -5.65 -1.35 22.94
CA ASP A 83 -4.85 -0.39 22.15
C ASP A 83 -3.43 -0.90 21.80
N ARG A 84 -3.22 -2.23 21.83
CA ARG A 84 -1.94 -2.87 21.49
C ARG A 84 -1.95 -3.30 20.02
N TYR A 85 -2.19 -2.36 19.12
CA TYR A 85 -2.46 -2.59 17.71
C TYR A 85 -1.35 -3.33 16.97
N ALA A 86 -0.08 -3.06 17.25
CA ALA A 86 1.04 -3.75 16.59
C ALA A 86 1.09 -5.23 16.94
N GLU A 87 0.84 -5.59 18.20
CA GLU A 87 0.80 -6.98 18.65
C GLU A 87 -0.46 -7.67 18.12
N ALA A 88 -1.62 -6.99 18.17
CA ALA A 88 -2.86 -7.48 17.61
C ALA A 88 -2.71 -7.80 16.11
N LEU A 89 -2.12 -6.89 15.34
CA LEU A 89 -1.84 -7.07 13.90
C LEU A 89 -0.99 -8.31 13.64
N GLY A 90 0.05 -8.54 14.46
CA GLY A 90 0.88 -9.73 14.37
C GLY A 90 0.06 -11.02 14.51
N HIS A 91 -0.83 -11.08 15.49
CA HIS A 91 -1.71 -12.23 15.71
C HIS A 91 -2.76 -12.40 14.60
N PHE A 92 -3.41 -11.34 14.14
CA PHE A 92 -4.38 -11.42 13.04
C PHE A 92 -3.74 -11.87 11.72
N LYS A 93 -2.52 -11.41 11.42
CA LYS A 93 -1.77 -11.89 10.23
C LYS A 93 -1.44 -13.39 10.31
N VAL A 94 -1.18 -13.92 11.51
CA VAL A 94 -1.00 -15.37 11.69
C VAL A 94 -2.32 -16.10 11.48
N ALA A 95 -3.43 -15.60 12.05
CA ALA A 95 -4.76 -16.18 11.85
C ALA A 95 -5.14 -16.22 10.36
N ASP A 96 -4.93 -15.13 9.62
CA ASP A 96 -5.20 -15.06 8.18
C ASP A 96 -4.33 -16.05 7.38
N ARG A 97 -3.04 -16.21 7.69
CA ARG A 97 -2.20 -17.23 7.03
C ARG A 97 -2.70 -18.66 7.26
N MET A 98 -3.27 -18.94 8.45
CA MET A 98 -3.82 -20.27 8.77
C MET A 98 -5.18 -20.50 8.12
N ARG A 99 -6.01 -19.46 7.99
CA ARG A 99 -7.33 -19.48 7.37
C ARG A 99 -7.56 -18.21 6.54
N PRO A 100 -7.07 -18.20 5.29
CA PRO A 100 -7.11 -17.02 4.46
C PRO A 100 -8.52 -16.52 4.12
N GLY A 101 -8.69 -15.20 4.15
CA GLY A 101 -9.90 -14.54 3.65
C GLY A 101 -11.07 -14.49 4.63
N GLU A 102 -10.90 -14.83 5.91
CA GLU A 102 -11.94 -14.66 6.93
C GLU A 102 -12.27 -13.17 7.14
N GLY A 103 -13.54 -12.80 6.94
CA GLY A 103 -14.01 -11.41 6.94
C GLY A 103 -13.65 -10.65 8.22
N ASP A 104 -13.89 -11.25 9.39
CA ASP A 104 -13.59 -10.61 10.68
C ASP A 104 -12.08 -10.41 10.87
N THR A 105 -11.26 -11.37 10.45
CA THR A 105 -9.80 -11.26 10.55
C THR A 105 -9.27 -10.13 9.66
N LEU A 106 -9.75 -10.04 8.41
CA LEU A 106 -9.38 -8.97 7.48
C LEU A 106 -9.86 -7.60 7.97
N TYR A 107 -11.04 -7.54 8.59
CA TYR A 107 -11.56 -6.32 9.22
C TYR A 107 -10.58 -5.80 10.28
N PHE A 108 -10.19 -6.65 11.25
CA PHE A 108 -9.27 -6.23 12.30
C PHE A 108 -7.86 -5.91 11.80
N ILE A 109 -7.35 -6.59 10.77
CA ILE A 109 -6.08 -6.23 10.12
C ILE A 109 -6.15 -4.80 9.58
N ARG A 110 -7.23 -4.43 8.89
CA ARG A 110 -7.40 -3.06 8.36
C ARG A 110 -7.45 -2.02 9.48
N PHE A 111 -8.22 -2.28 10.54
CA PHE A 111 -8.33 -1.35 11.67
C PHE A 111 -7.01 -1.21 12.44
N CYS A 112 -6.26 -2.29 12.66
CA CYS A 112 -4.92 -2.20 13.22
C CYS A 112 -4.00 -1.30 12.36
N ASN A 113 -4.09 -1.42 11.03
CA ASN A 113 -3.29 -0.61 10.11
C ASN A 113 -3.69 0.88 10.13
N ILE A 114 -4.97 1.21 10.37
CA ILE A 114 -5.42 2.59 10.58
C ILE A 114 -4.74 3.20 11.82
N HIS A 115 -4.69 2.46 12.92
CA HIS A 115 -4.02 2.90 14.16
C HIS A 115 -2.49 2.80 14.12
N LEU A 116 -1.93 2.27 13.02
CA LEU A 116 -0.49 2.20 12.76
C LEU A 116 -0.17 2.93 11.45
N PRO A 117 -0.37 4.25 11.37
CA PRO A 117 -0.26 5.01 10.14
C PRO A 117 1.17 4.98 9.58
N LEU A 118 1.30 5.13 8.24
CA LEU A 118 2.60 5.16 7.55
C LEU A 118 3.52 6.23 8.15
N ARG A 119 2.96 7.36 8.58
CA ARG A 119 3.71 8.44 9.25
C ARG A 119 4.51 7.91 10.45
N LYS A 120 3.84 7.18 11.35
CA LYS A 120 4.50 6.59 12.52
C LYS A 120 5.51 5.51 12.12
N ARG A 121 5.17 4.65 11.17
CA ARG A 121 6.05 3.58 10.70
C ARG A 121 7.32 4.13 10.08
N ALA A 122 7.24 5.20 9.30
CA ALA A 122 8.39 5.88 8.73
C ALA A 122 9.30 6.46 9.84
N ASP A 123 8.73 7.08 10.88
CA ASP A 123 9.50 7.60 12.01
C ASP A 123 10.19 6.47 12.78
N ASP A 124 9.50 5.36 13.05
CA ASP A 124 10.04 4.18 13.72
C ASP A 124 11.18 3.54 12.89
N PHE A 125 11.03 3.46 11.56
CA PHE A 125 12.06 2.98 10.64
C PHE A 125 13.33 3.85 10.70
N TRP A 126 13.18 5.18 10.62
CA TRP A 126 14.32 6.08 10.68
C TRP A 126 14.98 6.11 12.05
N GLN A 127 14.23 5.95 13.13
CA GLN A 127 14.78 5.77 14.47
C GLN A 127 15.62 4.49 14.56
N TRP A 128 15.09 3.37 14.03
CA TRP A 128 15.82 2.11 13.98
C TRP A 128 17.10 2.22 13.14
N LEU A 129 17.02 2.84 11.95
CA LEU A 129 18.19 3.03 11.08
C LEU A 129 19.26 3.89 11.78
N SER A 130 18.85 4.98 12.43
CA SER A 130 19.75 5.85 13.17
C SER A 130 20.47 5.12 14.33
N ALA A 131 19.75 4.25 15.05
CA ALA A 131 20.30 3.46 16.14
C ALA A 131 21.26 2.35 15.67
N ASN A 132 21.16 1.92 14.42
CA ASN A 132 21.95 0.85 13.83
C ASN A 132 22.89 1.35 12.71
N GLU A 133 23.08 2.67 12.60
CA GLU A 133 23.77 3.33 11.49
C GLU A 133 25.18 2.80 11.27
N GLU A 134 25.97 2.68 12.34
CA GLU A 134 27.36 2.17 12.27
C GLU A 134 27.44 0.74 11.71
N GLN A 135 26.51 -0.14 12.13
CA GLN A 135 26.46 -1.52 11.65
C GLN A 135 26.04 -1.58 10.18
N LEU A 136 25.08 -0.75 9.76
CA LEU A 136 24.62 -0.66 8.37
C LEU A 136 25.72 -0.10 7.46
N ALA A 137 26.42 0.93 7.91
CA ALA A 137 27.58 1.49 7.22
C ALA A 137 28.67 0.43 6.99
N GLY A 138 29.00 -0.34 8.03
CA GLY A 138 29.95 -1.44 7.90
C GLY A 138 29.53 -2.59 6.97
N ILE A 139 28.22 -2.76 6.71
CA ILE A 139 27.72 -3.69 5.68
C ILE A 139 27.89 -3.07 4.28
N ALA A 140 27.51 -1.82 4.10
CA ALA A 140 27.58 -1.10 2.83
C ALA A 140 29.02 -1.00 2.31
N GLU A 141 29.97 -0.65 3.18
CA GLU A 141 31.41 -0.49 2.84
C GLU A 141 32.07 -1.76 2.30
N LYS A 142 31.59 -2.93 2.68
CA LYS A 142 32.16 -4.20 2.19
C LYS A 142 31.97 -4.41 0.69
N ARG A 143 31.00 -3.75 0.06
CA ARG A 143 30.67 -3.86 -1.37
C ARG A 143 30.53 -5.31 -1.85
N ASP A 144 30.05 -6.20 -0.98
CA ASP A 144 29.94 -7.63 -1.20
C ASP A 144 28.50 -8.10 -0.99
N ALA A 145 27.89 -8.60 -2.04
CA ALA A 145 26.54 -9.15 -2.00
C ALA A 145 26.39 -10.31 -0.99
N GLY A 146 27.44 -11.10 -0.77
CA GLY A 146 27.46 -12.16 0.25
C GLY A 146 27.35 -11.59 1.65
N ALA A 147 28.06 -10.49 1.94
CA ALA A 147 27.99 -9.82 3.24
C ALA A 147 26.60 -9.21 3.51
N VAL A 148 25.91 -8.72 2.46
CA VAL A 148 24.53 -8.25 2.55
C VAL A 148 23.60 -9.43 2.81
N ALA A 149 23.75 -10.53 2.08
CA ALA A 149 22.90 -11.73 2.23
C ALA A 149 23.00 -12.34 3.65
N GLU A 150 24.20 -12.34 4.27
CA GLU A 150 24.38 -12.79 5.66
C GLU A 150 23.66 -11.90 6.69
N LYS A 151 23.34 -10.66 6.34
CA LYS A 151 22.72 -9.66 7.22
C LYS A 151 21.30 -9.27 6.80
N VAL A 152 20.73 -9.95 5.80
CA VAL A 152 19.41 -9.63 5.29
C VAL A 152 18.33 -9.64 6.37
N ASP A 153 18.37 -10.62 7.29
CA ASP A 153 17.40 -10.69 8.38
C ASP A 153 17.52 -9.53 9.37
N PHE A 154 18.74 -9.05 9.61
CA PHE A 154 18.98 -7.88 10.45
C PHE A 154 18.40 -6.62 9.79
N ILE A 155 18.66 -6.38 8.50
CA ILE A 155 18.12 -5.23 7.78
C ILE A 155 16.59 -5.34 7.67
N ALA A 156 16.09 -6.55 7.46
CA ALA A 156 14.66 -6.84 7.42
C ALA A 156 13.94 -6.52 8.74
N CYS A 157 14.62 -6.58 9.89
CA CYS A 157 14.01 -6.12 11.16
C CYS A 157 13.62 -4.63 11.10
N GLY A 158 14.42 -3.80 10.43
CA GLY A 158 14.11 -2.38 10.24
C GLY A 158 13.02 -2.16 9.19
N THR A 159 13.18 -2.76 8.00
CA THR A 159 12.23 -2.55 6.91
C THR A 159 10.83 -3.10 7.19
N ARG A 160 10.70 -4.15 8.02
CA ARG A 160 9.40 -4.66 8.51
C ARG A 160 8.63 -3.65 9.38
N LEU A 161 9.27 -2.61 9.91
CA LEU A 161 8.56 -1.52 10.58
C LEU A 161 7.68 -0.73 9.60
N LEU A 162 8.05 -0.68 8.33
CA LEU A 162 7.24 -0.05 7.26
C LEU A 162 6.09 -0.95 6.82
N GLY A 163 6.39 -2.22 6.56
CA GLY A 163 5.42 -3.20 6.04
C GLY A 163 6.07 -4.55 5.79
N ASP A 164 5.27 -5.52 5.36
CA ASP A 164 5.77 -6.82 4.96
C ASP A 164 6.43 -6.74 3.57
N ASP A 165 7.37 -7.64 3.30
CA ASP A 165 7.99 -7.84 1.99
C ASP A 165 8.64 -6.60 1.35
N VAL A 166 9.21 -5.71 2.17
CA VAL A 166 9.96 -4.55 1.70
C VAL A 166 11.26 -5.00 1.06
N LEU A 167 11.39 -4.75 -0.25
CA LEU A 167 12.61 -5.03 -1.00
C LEU A 167 13.55 -3.83 -0.94
N PHE A 168 14.85 -4.11 -0.82
CA PHE A 168 15.88 -3.09 -0.69
C PHE A 168 17.21 -3.54 -1.27
N ASN A 169 18.04 -2.56 -1.62
CA ASN A 169 19.47 -2.74 -1.90
C ASN A 169 20.27 -1.86 -0.94
N ILE A 170 21.42 -2.36 -0.48
CA ILE A 170 22.37 -1.60 0.34
C ILE A 170 23.79 -1.87 -0.17
N GLY A 171 24.58 -0.82 -0.27
CA GLY A 171 25.96 -0.95 -0.75
C GLY A 171 26.60 0.39 -1.09
N GLY A 172 27.67 0.34 -1.87
CA GLY A 172 28.38 1.54 -2.32
C GLY A 172 28.93 2.41 -1.17
N ASP A 173 28.83 3.69 -1.36
CA ASP A 173 29.27 4.70 -0.38
C ASP A 173 28.05 5.14 0.47
N HIS A 174 27.58 4.23 1.34
CA HIS A 174 26.37 4.43 2.17
C HIS A 174 25.10 4.66 1.32
N GLU A 175 24.93 3.82 0.30
CA GLU A 175 23.72 3.84 -0.52
C GLU A 175 22.69 2.84 0.00
N PHE A 176 21.44 3.29 0.13
CA PHE A 176 20.29 2.45 0.42
C PHE A 176 19.19 2.79 -0.59
N SER A 177 18.67 1.82 -1.28
CA SER A 177 17.50 2.03 -2.15
C SER A 177 16.42 1.00 -1.85
N PHE A 178 15.19 1.47 -1.78
CA PHE A 178 14.05 0.59 -1.86
C PHE A 178 13.92 0.04 -3.29
N SER A 179 13.13 -1.03 -3.45
CA SER A 179 12.71 -1.50 -4.77
C SER A 179 11.20 -1.69 -4.77
N VAL A 180 10.56 -1.20 -5.82
CA VAL A 180 9.12 -1.35 -6.00
C VAL A 180 8.74 -2.67 -6.66
N SER A 181 9.67 -3.29 -7.41
CA SER A 181 9.47 -4.59 -8.08
C SER A 181 8.11 -4.71 -8.79
N GLY A 182 7.68 -3.65 -9.48
CA GLY A 182 6.42 -3.57 -10.20
C GLY A 182 5.18 -3.25 -9.35
N ALA A 183 5.32 -3.06 -8.05
CA ALA A 183 4.21 -2.63 -7.18
C ALA A 183 4.00 -1.11 -7.29
N HIS A 184 3.01 -0.71 -8.09
CA HIS A 184 2.75 0.69 -8.45
C HIS A 184 2.46 1.59 -7.24
N GLU A 185 1.83 1.08 -6.20
CA GLU A 185 1.51 1.80 -4.97
C GLU A 185 2.75 2.28 -4.22
N LEU A 186 3.86 1.58 -4.35
CA LEU A 186 5.10 1.90 -3.65
C LEU A 186 5.78 3.17 -4.18
N PHE A 187 5.46 3.60 -5.41
CA PHE A 187 5.86 4.92 -5.92
C PHE A 187 5.23 6.08 -5.15
N HIS A 188 4.20 5.83 -4.36
CA HIS A 188 3.58 6.83 -3.47
C HIS A 188 4.04 6.67 -2.02
N VAL A 189 4.39 5.44 -1.60
CA VAL A 189 4.80 5.11 -0.23
C VAL A 189 6.25 5.50 0.04
N TYR A 190 7.20 5.01 -0.77
CA TYR A 190 8.63 5.18 -0.47
C TYR A 190 9.12 6.63 -0.57
N PRO A 191 8.69 7.48 -1.53
CA PRO A 191 9.04 8.90 -1.51
C PRO A 191 8.59 9.58 -0.21
N TYR A 192 7.42 9.22 0.32
CA TYR A 192 6.97 9.73 1.61
C TYR A 192 7.87 9.28 2.76
N VAL A 193 8.22 8.00 2.83
CA VAL A 193 9.15 7.47 3.85
C VAL A 193 10.46 8.27 3.83
N ILE A 194 11.03 8.52 2.64
CA ILE A 194 12.28 9.29 2.50
C ILE A 194 12.11 10.76 2.90
N SER A 195 10.97 11.38 2.61
CA SER A 195 10.71 12.77 3.01
C SER A 195 10.83 12.97 4.53
N ARG A 196 10.62 11.91 5.31
CA ARG A 196 10.73 11.92 6.78
C ARG A 196 12.12 11.57 7.31
N MET A 197 13.09 11.36 6.41
CA MET A 197 14.47 11.05 6.81
C MET A 197 15.08 12.18 7.66
N PRO A 198 15.65 11.88 8.84
CA PRO A 198 16.33 12.87 9.68
C PRO A 198 17.53 13.51 8.98
N ASP A 199 17.75 14.81 9.21
CA ASP A 199 18.87 15.53 8.60
C ASP A 199 20.24 14.97 9.00
N SER A 200 20.35 14.37 10.17
CA SER A 200 21.57 13.67 10.62
C SER A 200 21.96 12.49 9.73
N LEU A 201 21.00 11.86 9.05
CA LEU A 201 21.24 10.76 8.12
C LEU A 201 21.40 11.25 6.68
N LYS A 202 20.74 12.34 6.26
CA LYS A 202 20.81 12.87 4.89
C LYS A 202 22.24 13.23 4.45
N ASN A 203 23.10 13.62 5.39
CA ASN A 203 24.48 13.95 5.13
C ASN A 203 25.40 12.72 5.07
N LYS A 204 24.93 11.56 5.47
CA LYS A 204 25.71 10.32 5.55
C LYS A 204 25.26 9.28 4.54
N TRP A 205 23.96 9.20 4.30
CA TRP A 205 23.33 8.17 3.47
C TRP A 205 22.66 8.77 2.25
N ARG A 206 22.90 8.16 1.11
CA ARG A 206 22.09 8.37 -0.09
C ARG A 206 20.98 7.33 -0.09
N VAL A 207 19.74 7.79 0.10
CA VAL A 207 18.57 6.92 0.12
C VAL A 207 17.67 7.24 -1.06
N GLU A 208 17.36 6.20 -1.86
CA GLU A 208 16.52 6.33 -3.04
C GLU A 208 15.18 5.59 -2.85
N PRO A 209 14.05 6.18 -3.30
CA PRO A 209 12.72 5.59 -3.12
C PRO A 209 12.48 4.33 -3.98
N PHE A 210 13.26 4.15 -5.02
CA PHE A 210 13.26 3.00 -5.92
C PHE A 210 14.56 2.97 -6.71
N ILE A 211 14.85 1.88 -7.39
CA ILE A 211 16.08 1.74 -8.18
C ILE A 211 16.12 2.84 -9.24
N GLN A 212 17.15 3.68 -9.15
CA GLN A 212 17.43 4.73 -10.11
C GLN A 212 18.30 4.20 -11.26
N SER A 213 18.31 4.90 -12.40
CA SER A 213 19.22 4.56 -13.48
C SER A 213 20.68 4.66 -13.02
N ALA A 214 21.47 3.61 -13.24
CA ALA A 214 22.87 3.57 -12.87
C ALA A 214 23.74 4.59 -13.66
N GLY A 215 23.24 5.09 -14.78
CA GLY A 215 23.93 6.09 -15.60
C GLY A 215 25.22 5.61 -16.28
N SER A 216 25.72 4.42 -15.93
CA SER A 216 26.95 3.83 -16.47
C SER A 216 26.80 2.33 -16.66
N SER A 217 27.63 1.77 -17.55
CA SER A 217 27.67 0.33 -17.80
C SER A 217 28.24 -0.44 -16.60
N PHE A 218 27.67 -1.60 -16.32
CA PHE A 218 28.12 -2.56 -15.32
C PHE A 218 27.83 -4.00 -15.82
N SER A 219 28.17 -5.01 -15.04
CA SER A 219 27.82 -6.40 -15.33
C SER A 219 26.92 -7.00 -14.26
N LEU A 220 26.07 -7.93 -14.66
CA LEU A 220 25.34 -8.80 -13.75
C LEU A 220 25.80 -10.24 -13.91
N ARG A 221 25.85 -10.98 -12.80
CA ARG A 221 26.17 -12.41 -12.79
C ARG A 221 24.98 -13.22 -12.31
N MET A 222 24.52 -14.16 -13.12
CA MET A 222 23.44 -15.09 -12.80
C MET A 222 23.70 -16.47 -13.42
N GLY A 223 23.49 -17.53 -12.66
CA GLY A 223 23.67 -18.90 -13.14
C GLY A 223 25.11 -19.20 -13.68
N GLY A 224 26.14 -18.55 -13.11
CA GLY A 224 27.54 -18.68 -13.55
C GLY A 224 27.88 -17.92 -14.85
N LYS A 225 26.92 -17.19 -15.43
CA LYS A 225 27.11 -16.31 -16.56
C LYS A 225 27.23 -14.87 -16.10
N GLU A 226 28.21 -14.14 -16.67
CA GLU A 226 28.38 -12.70 -16.50
C GLU A 226 28.00 -12.02 -17.80
N VAL A 227 27.15 -10.99 -17.71
CA VAL A 227 26.67 -10.24 -18.87
C VAL A 227 26.87 -8.76 -18.60
N TYR A 228 27.58 -8.09 -19.51
CA TYR A 228 27.80 -6.65 -19.47
C TYR A 228 26.67 -5.93 -20.20
N MET A 229 26.24 -4.77 -19.66
CA MET A 229 25.16 -3.95 -20.26
C MET A 229 25.49 -3.55 -21.71
N ASP A 230 26.78 -3.27 -22.00
CA ASP A 230 27.24 -2.91 -23.31
C ASP A 230 27.16 -4.05 -24.33
N ASP A 231 27.06 -5.30 -23.89
CA ASP A 231 26.96 -6.47 -24.78
C ASP A 231 25.50 -6.86 -25.06
N VAL A 232 24.54 -6.16 -24.46
CA VAL A 232 23.12 -6.38 -24.72
C VAL A 232 22.60 -5.43 -25.78
N TRP A 233 22.02 -5.99 -26.83
CA TRP A 233 21.40 -5.25 -27.92
C TRP A 233 19.88 -5.22 -27.76
N VAL A 234 19.27 -4.06 -28.01
CA VAL A 234 17.83 -3.86 -27.88
C VAL A 234 17.24 -3.12 -29.06
N ALA A 235 16.04 -3.51 -29.47
CA ALA A 235 15.18 -2.73 -30.34
C ALA A 235 13.97 -2.24 -29.50
N ALA A 236 13.63 -0.97 -29.65
CA ALA A 236 12.49 -0.34 -28.95
C ALA A 236 11.45 0.06 -30.01
N ASP A 237 10.30 -0.60 -29.98
CA ASP A 237 9.13 -0.30 -30.79
C ASP A 237 8.15 0.57 -30.01
N TYR A 238 7.94 1.79 -30.47
CA TYR A 238 7.15 2.80 -29.76
C TYR A 238 5.71 2.83 -30.22
N ASP A 239 4.79 2.49 -29.33
CA ASP A 239 3.36 2.79 -29.48
C ASP A 239 3.08 4.23 -29.06
N LYS A 240 2.85 5.10 -30.05
CA LYS A 240 2.58 6.53 -29.81
C LYS A 240 1.27 6.77 -29.07
N ASP A 241 0.25 5.96 -29.30
CA ASP A 241 -1.05 6.13 -28.69
C ASP A 241 -1.04 5.70 -27.21
N GLY A 242 -0.43 4.54 -26.95
CA GLY A 242 -0.23 4.03 -25.60
C GLY A 242 0.91 4.72 -24.84
N ASN A 243 1.78 5.51 -25.51
CA ASN A 243 3.00 6.09 -24.95
C ASN A 243 3.89 5.06 -24.26
N CYS A 244 4.06 3.91 -24.88
CA CYS A 244 4.81 2.81 -24.32
C CYS A 244 5.68 2.10 -25.38
N PHE A 245 6.62 1.30 -24.91
CA PHE A 245 7.56 0.58 -25.76
C PHE A 245 7.42 -0.93 -25.58
N THR A 246 7.51 -1.66 -26.69
CA THR A 246 7.86 -3.07 -26.70
C THR A 246 9.36 -3.20 -26.92
N ILE A 247 10.07 -3.85 -25.99
CA ILE A 247 11.52 -4.03 -26.06
C ILE A 247 11.84 -5.43 -26.53
N SER A 248 12.57 -5.55 -27.65
CA SER A 248 13.15 -6.81 -28.08
C SER A 248 14.65 -6.82 -27.78
N PHE A 249 15.16 -7.84 -27.10
CA PHE A 249 16.56 -7.89 -26.67
C PHE A 249 17.30 -9.11 -27.21
N TYR A 250 18.61 -8.98 -27.39
CA TYR A 250 19.52 -10.04 -27.82
C TYR A 250 20.88 -9.94 -27.11
N ASN A 251 21.34 -11.06 -26.58
CA ASN A 251 22.72 -11.28 -26.13
C ASN A 251 22.98 -12.78 -26.10
N GLU A 252 24.14 -13.23 -26.60
CA GLU A 252 24.48 -14.66 -26.71
C GLU A 252 24.49 -15.40 -25.38
N SER A 253 25.00 -14.76 -24.33
CA SER A 253 25.04 -15.35 -22.98
C SER A 253 23.64 -15.47 -22.37
N LEU A 254 22.74 -14.49 -22.61
CA LEU A 254 21.35 -14.54 -22.19
C LEU A 254 20.56 -15.63 -22.93
N VAL A 255 20.77 -15.79 -24.23
CA VAL A 255 20.13 -16.86 -25.04
C VAL A 255 20.43 -18.25 -24.46
N ALA A 256 21.60 -18.45 -23.90
CA ALA A 256 22.03 -19.73 -23.31
C ALA A 256 21.39 -20.04 -21.95
N LEU A 257 20.67 -19.09 -21.32
CA LEU A 257 19.96 -19.29 -20.07
C LEU A 257 18.56 -19.87 -20.33
N GLU A 258 18.01 -20.56 -19.33
CA GLU A 258 16.60 -20.94 -19.33
C GLU A 258 15.69 -19.69 -19.40
N ALA A 259 14.50 -19.82 -19.99
CA ALA A 259 13.62 -18.70 -20.33
C ALA A 259 13.29 -17.79 -19.12
N GLU A 260 12.95 -18.38 -17.99
CA GLU A 260 12.60 -17.64 -16.78
C GLU A 260 13.81 -16.85 -16.23
N ARG A 261 14.97 -17.50 -16.10
CA ARG A 261 16.21 -16.87 -15.63
C ARG A 261 16.68 -15.76 -16.56
N ARG A 262 16.59 -15.99 -17.88
CA ARG A 262 16.92 -15.01 -18.89
C ARG A 262 16.06 -13.77 -18.79
N MET A 263 14.74 -13.94 -18.67
CA MET A 263 13.81 -12.83 -18.53
C MET A 263 14.05 -12.06 -17.21
N GLY A 264 14.19 -12.78 -16.08
CA GLY A 264 14.52 -12.16 -14.80
C GLY A 264 15.82 -11.37 -14.84
N MET A 265 16.87 -11.90 -15.45
CA MET A 265 18.15 -11.18 -15.59
C MET A 265 18.00 -9.93 -16.47
N PHE A 266 17.25 -10.03 -17.58
CA PHE A 266 17.04 -8.87 -18.44
C PHE A 266 16.17 -7.80 -17.77
N MET A 267 15.13 -8.17 -17.02
CA MET A 267 14.35 -7.21 -16.26
C MET A 267 15.20 -6.47 -15.22
N LEU A 268 16.06 -7.16 -14.47
CA LEU A 268 17.03 -6.52 -13.57
C LEU A 268 17.98 -5.57 -14.32
N MET A 269 18.39 -5.91 -15.55
CA MET A 269 19.19 -5.01 -16.38
C MET A 269 18.41 -3.77 -16.79
N LEU A 270 17.13 -3.90 -17.17
CA LEU A 270 16.26 -2.78 -17.50
C LEU A 270 16.06 -1.85 -16.30
N ASP A 271 15.71 -2.40 -15.13
CA ASP A 271 15.50 -1.62 -13.92
C ASP A 271 16.73 -0.80 -13.53
N ASN A 272 17.92 -1.39 -13.66
CA ASN A 272 19.16 -0.69 -13.35
C ASN A 272 19.61 0.29 -14.45
N MET A 273 19.30 0.04 -15.72
CA MET A 273 19.69 0.94 -16.81
C MET A 273 18.69 2.09 -17.02
N LEU A 274 17.40 1.84 -16.81
CA LEU A 274 16.34 2.83 -17.02
C LEU A 274 15.88 3.50 -15.72
N GLY A 275 15.94 2.78 -14.63
CA GLY A 275 15.24 3.06 -13.39
C GLY A 275 13.86 2.42 -13.36
N GLU A 276 13.43 1.89 -12.20
CA GLU A 276 12.12 1.21 -12.05
C GLU A 276 10.94 2.10 -12.47
N GLY A 277 11.01 3.41 -12.21
CA GLY A 277 9.95 4.34 -12.61
C GLY A 277 9.76 4.42 -14.12
N VAL A 278 10.85 4.49 -14.87
CA VAL A 278 10.82 4.52 -16.34
C VAL A 278 10.35 3.17 -16.90
N VAL A 279 10.83 2.06 -16.34
CA VAL A 279 10.36 0.72 -16.72
C VAL A 279 8.85 0.61 -16.51
N CYS A 280 8.35 1.02 -15.35
CA CYS A 280 6.94 0.99 -15.01
C CYS A 280 6.06 1.86 -15.92
N LEU A 281 6.54 3.06 -16.30
CA LEU A 281 5.78 4.01 -17.12
C LEU A 281 5.74 3.64 -18.59
N TYR A 282 6.86 3.11 -19.12
CA TYR A 282 7.03 3.07 -20.57
C TYR A 282 7.22 1.67 -21.13
N ILE A 283 7.50 0.64 -20.35
CA ILE A 283 7.69 -0.72 -20.87
C ILE A 283 6.39 -1.51 -20.77
N ASN A 284 5.81 -1.81 -21.94
CA ASN A 284 4.58 -2.60 -22.03
C ASN A 284 4.86 -4.10 -22.19
N ASP A 285 5.89 -4.45 -22.96
CA ASP A 285 6.21 -5.84 -23.25
C ASP A 285 7.71 -6.02 -23.52
N VAL A 286 8.23 -7.20 -23.19
CA VAL A 286 9.63 -7.56 -23.37
C VAL A 286 9.75 -8.91 -24.07
N LYS A 287 10.53 -8.95 -25.15
CA LYS A 287 10.67 -10.13 -26.03
C LYS A 287 12.13 -10.48 -26.28
N LEU A 288 12.42 -11.78 -26.35
CA LEU A 288 13.70 -12.24 -26.84
C LEU A 288 13.73 -12.15 -28.39
N ALA A 289 14.70 -11.45 -28.94
CA ALA A 289 14.97 -11.49 -30.37
C ALA A 289 15.72 -12.78 -30.76
N GLN A 290 15.47 -13.29 -31.98
CA GLN A 290 16.14 -14.51 -32.49
C GLN A 290 17.62 -14.29 -32.85
N GLY A 291 18.04 -13.02 -32.96
CA GLY A 291 19.40 -12.61 -33.31
C GLY A 291 19.49 -11.09 -33.39
N MET A 292 20.69 -10.60 -33.71
CA MET A 292 20.89 -9.18 -33.98
C MET A 292 20.13 -8.75 -35.25
N ALA A 293 19.38 -7.64 -35.12
CA ALA A 293 18.63 -7.06 -36.22
C ALA A 293 19.12 -5.62 -36.51
N TYR A 294 18.88 -5.16 -37.75
CA TYR A 294 19.16 -3.77 -38.11
C TYR A 294 18.34 -2.80 -37.24
N GLY A 295 19.00 -1.75 -36.79
CA GLY A 295 18.36 -0.73 -35.94
C GLY A 295 18.39 -1.01 -34.43
N MET A 296 18.95 -2.15 -33.99
CA MET A 296 19.24 -2.37 -32.59
C MET A 296 20.34 -1.41 -32.09
N VAL A 297 20.15 -0.92 -30.86
CA VAL A 297 21.12 -0.11 -30.12
C VAL A 297 21.63 -0.87 -28.87
N ARG A 298 22.68 -0.40 -28.25
CA ARG A 298 23.13 -0.95 -26.96
C ARG A 298 22.10 -0.65 -25.85
N LEU A 299 21.97 -1.54 -24.90
CA LEU A 299 21.07 -1.34 -23.74
C LEU A 299 21.43 -0.03 -23.01
N THR A 300 22.71 0.32 -22.94
CA THR A 300 23.21 1.58 -22.35
C THR A 300 22.73 2.86 -23.06
N GLU A 301 22.27 2.75 -24.32
CA GLU A 301 21.72 3.89 -25.08
C GLU A 301 20.19 3.97 -25.01
N LEU A 302 19.51 2.90 -24.50
CA LEU A 302 18.06 2.77 -24.56
C LEU A 302 17.34 3.93 -23.88
N ARG A 303 17.76 4.34 -22.67
CA ARG A 303 17.12 5.43 -21.91
C ARG A 303 17.10 6.74 -22.70
N ARG A 304 18.24 7.10 -23.33
CA ARG A 304 18.33 8.30 -24.17
C ARG A 304 17.41 8.20 -25.38
N LEU A 305 17.40 7.04 -26.07
CA LEU A 305 16.54 6.80 -27.22
C LEU A 305 15.05 6.93 -26.85
N MET A 306 14.64 6.38 -25.72
CA MET A 306 13.26 6.47 -25.24
C MET A 306 12.87 7.92 -24.93
N ALA A 307 13.72 8.68 -24.22
CA ALA A 307 13.46 10.08 -23.90
C ALA A 307 13.31 10.92 -25.18
N GLU A 308 14.25 10.82 -26.12
CA GLU A 308 14.21 11.51 -27.42
C GLU A 308 12.95 11.16 -28.23
N THR A 309 12.51 9.88 -28.18
CA THR A 309 11.32 9.41 -28.91
C THR A 309 10.03 9.96 -28.31
N VAL A 310 9.88 9.94 -26.99
CA VAL A 310 8.71 10.48 -26.26
C VAL A 310 8.60 12.00 -26.49
N GLU A 311 9.73 12.72 -26.38
CA GLU A 311 9.78 14.16 -26.56
C GLU A 311 9.51 14.58 -28.02
N ALA A 312 10.02 13.84 -28.98
CA ALA A 312 9.71 14.02 -30.41
C ALA A 312 8.21 13.76 -30.71
N GLY A 313 7.56 12.92 -29.90
CA GLY A 313 6.11 12.72 -29.91
C GLY A 313 5.31 13.87 -29.30
N GLY A 314 5.96 14.91 -28.78
CA GLY A 314 5.34 16.08 -28.14
C GLY A 314 4.92 15.85 -26.67
N ARG A 315 5.45 14.81 -26.02
CA ARG A 315 5.19 14.50 -24.61
C ARG A 315 6.45 14.75 -23.75
N LYS A 316 6.26 15.05 -22.48
CA LYS A 316 7.37 15.16 -21.52
C LYS A 316 7.79 13.77 -21.09
N PHE A 317 9.10 13.50 -21.09
CA PHE A 317 9.62 12.29 -20.47
C PHE A 317 9.63 12.44 -18.95
N VAL A 318 8.96 11.53 -18.24
CA VAL A 318 8.78 11.54 -16.79
C VAL A 318 9.44 10.30 -16.21
N GLU A 319 10.01 10.41 -15.01
CA GLU A 319 10.80 9.33 -14.40
C GLU A 319 10.06 8.61 -13.26
N SER A 320 9.03 9.23 -12.71
CA SER A 320 8.23 8.66 -11.63
C SER A 320 6.76 8.54 -12.02
N PRO A 321 6.13 7.36 -11.85
CA PRO A 321 4.69 7.20 -12.01
C PRO A 321 3.86 8.17 -11.19
N ALA A 322 4.33 8.51 -9.98
CA ALA A 322 3.64 9.44 -9.08
C ALA A 322 3.53 10.88 -9.64
N ASP A 323 4.32 11.23 -10.68
CA ASP A 323 4.32 12.53 -11.33
C ASP A 323 3.69 12.49 -12.74
N SER A 324 3.19 11.31 -13.17
CA SER A 324 2.62 11.08 -14.50
C SER A 324 1.11 10.99 -14.45
N TYR A 325 0.43 12.08 -14.80
CA TYR A 325 -1.03 12.11 -14.85
C TYR A 325 -1.57 11.62 -16.19
N ALA A 326 -2.56 10.73 -16.12
CA ALA A 326 -3.33 10.23 -17.26
C ALA A 326 -4.80 10.63 -17.11
N THR A 327 -5.38 11.08 -18.21
CA THR A 327 -6.83 11.34 -18.30
C THR A 327 -7.54 10.07 -18.75
N TYR A 328 -8.69 9.78 -18.14
CA TYR A 328 -9.56 8.67 -18.51
C TYR A 328 -11.00 9.13 -18.70
N MET A 329 -11.72 8.42 -19.57
CA MET A 329 -13.15 8.64 -19.82
C MET A 329 -13.92 7.36 -19.52
N ARG A 330 -15.13 7.52 -19.00
CA ARG A 330 -16.05 6.42 -18.75
C ARG A 330 -17.45 6.75 -19.25
N THR A 331 -18.20 5.71 -19.57
CA THR A 331 -19.64 5.82 -19.74
C THR A 331 -20.30 5.67 -18.37
N PRO A 332 -21.06 6.67 -17.90
CA PRO A 332 -21.76 6.57 -16.62
C PRO A 332 -22.72 5.39 -16.57
N GLU A 333 -22.74 4.69 -15.47
CA GLU A 333 -23.65 3.57 -15.22
C GLU A 333 -24.78 4.00 -14.27
N GLN A 334 -25.93 3.35 -14.34
CA GLN A 334 -27.00 3.53 -13.35
C GLN A 334 -26.66 2.71 -12.12
N SER A 335 -26.15 3.35 -11.08
CA SER A 335 -25.78 2.75 -9.82
C SER A 335 -26.01 3.74 -8.68
N ASN A 336 -26.27 3.22 -7.48
CA ASN A 336 -26.28 4.02 -6.26
C ASN A 336 -24.86 4.12 -5.63
N GLU A 337 -23.88 3.43 -6.21
CA GLU A 337 -22.51 3.48 -5.75
C GLU A 337 -21.81 4.72 -6.29
N LEU A 338 -21.02 5.38 -5.44
CA LEU A 338 -20.19 6.50 -5.84
C LEU A 338 -19.22 6.09 -6.97
N ARG A 339 -18.80 7.06 -7.80
CA ARG A 339 -17.89 6.93 -8.95
C ARG A 339 -18.45 6.19 -10.18
N PHE A 340 -19.61 5.49 -10.11
CA PHE A 340 -20.24 4.88 -11.29
C PHE A 340 -20.92 5.90 -12.21
N ASP A 341 -21.11 7.13 -11.73
CA ASP A 341 -21.57 8.28 -12.48
C ASP A 341 -20.45 9.02 -13.25
N VAL A 342 -19.18 8.66 -13.04
CA VAL A 342 -18.01 9.35 -13.63
C VAL A 342 -18.06 9.35 -15.15
N THR A 343 -17.78 10.52 -15.74
CA THR A 343 -17.63 10.75 -17.19
C THR A 343 -16.17 10.93 -17.60
N VAL A 344 -15.43 11.72 -16.83
CA VAL A 344 -14.01 12.01 -17.07
C VAL A 344 -13.25 12.15 -15.76
N GLY A 345 -12.01 11.71 -15.74
CA GLY A 345 -11.12 11.90 -14.61
C GLY A 345 -9.67 12.01 -15.04
N SER A 346 -8.83 12.41 -14.11
CA SER A 346 -7.38 12.47 -14.27
C SER A 346 -6.71 11.94 -13.00
N THR A 347 -5.69 11.09 -13.15
CA THR A 347 -4.99 10.49 -12.00
C THR A 347 -3.54 10.19 -12.35
N CYS A 348 -2.66 10.25 -11.35
CA CYS A 348 -1.31 9.68 -11.43
C CYS A 348 -1.26 8.22 -10.96
N PHE A 349 -2.42 7.61 -10.65
CA PHE A 349 -2.48 6.23 -10.17
C PHE A 349 -3.61 5.43 -10.86
N MET A 350 -3.50 5.28 -12.18
CA MET A 350 -4.51 4.56 -12.98
C MET A 350 -4.77 3.12 -12.52
N PRO A 351 -3.77 2.32 -12.06
CA PRO A 351 -4.04 0.97 -11.56
C PRO A 351 -5.04 0.93 -10.40
N LEU A 352 -5.00 1.90 -9.47
CA LEU A 352 -5.97 2.00 -8.38
C LEU A 352 -7.40 2.28 -8.88
N VAL A 353 -7.55 3.18 -9.86
CA VAL A 353 -8.84 3.46 -10.49
C VAL A 353 -9.38 2.21 -11.20
N SER A 354 -8.53 1.47 -11.89
CA SER A 354 -8.92 0.23 -12.58
C SER A 354 -9.36 -0.85 -11.57
N GLU A 355 -8.65 -0.95 -10.44
CA GLU A 355 -8.97 -1.88 -9.36
C GLU A 355 -10.35 -1.57 -8.74
N TYR A 356 -10.66 -0.30 -8.50
CA TYR A 356 -11.97 0.12 -7.99
C TYR A 356 -13.12 -0.41 -8.86
N TYR A 357 -13.03 -0.21 -10.18
CA TYR A 357 -14.08 -0.62 -11.10
C TYR A 357 -14.14 -2.14 -11.33
N SER A 358 -13.04 -2.85 -11.20
CA SER A 358 -13.03 -4.31 -11.27
C SER A 358 -13.56 -4.97 -9.99
N GLY A 359 -13.59 -4.23 -8.88
CA GLY A 359 -13.97 -4.74 -7.56
C GLY A 359 -12.86 -5.57 -6.89
N SER A 360 -11.61 -5.52 -7.40
CA SER A 360 -10.44 -6.09 -6.72
C SER A 360 -9.92 -5.10 -5.66
N THR A 361 -9.11 -5.59 -4.71
CA THR A 361 -8.60 -4.79 -3.58
C THR A 361 -7.11 -4.97 -3.34
N GLY A 362 -6.37 -5.57 -4.26
CA GLY A 362 -4.97 -5.93 -4.04
C GLY A 362 -4.05 -4.72 -3.79
N ILE A 363 -4.21 -3.64 -4.58
CA ILE A 363 -3.46 -2.39 -4.40
C ILE A 363 -3.89 -1.69 -3.10
N PHE A 364 -5.21 -1.60 -2.88
CA PHE A 364 -5.76 -1.02 -1.66
C PHE A 364 -5.24 -1.74 -0.40
N ASP A 365 -5.29 -3.07 -0.39
CA ASP A 365 -4.86 -3.88 0.76
C ASP A 365 -3.33 -3.78 0.98
N ARG A 366 -2.52 -3.67 -0.10
CA ARG A 366 -1.07 -3.42 0.04
C ARG A 366 -0.76 -2.03 0.60
N LEU A 367 -1.43 -0.96 0.11
CA LEU A 367 -1.33 0.37 0.73
C LEU A 367 -1.67 0.32 2.22
N ASN A 368 -2.79 -0.31 2.57
CA ASN A 368 -3.21 -0.51 3.95
C ASN A 368 -2.15 -1.27 4.76
N GLY A 369 -1.51 -2.29 4.17
CA GLY A 369 -0.39 -3.03 4.77
C GLY A 369 0.80 -2.16 5.19
N PHE A 370 1.01 -1.02 4.51
CA PHE A 370 2.00 0.00 4.85
C PHE A 370 1.45 1.09 5.80
N GLY A 371 0.17 1.05 6.17
CA GLY A 371 -0.49 2.10 6.94
C GLY A 371 -0.80 3.36 6.12
N ALA A 372 -0.82 3.23 4.78
CA ALA A 372 -1.31 4.23 3.85
C ALA A 372 -2.70 3.82 3.34
N HIS A 373 -3.58 4.79 3.10
CA HIS A 373 -4.96 4.50 2.73
C HIS A 373 -5.37 5.29 1.51
N ALA A 374 -5.87 4.59 0.49
CA ALA A 374 -6.49 5.23 -0.65
C ALA A 374 -7.96 5.59 -0.31
N ALA A 375 -8.32 6.84 -0.55
CA ALA A 375 -9.65 7.38 -0.28
C ALA A 375 -10.04 8.39 -1.35
N PHE A 376 -11.32 8.73 -1.41
CA PHE A 376 -11.78 9.86 -2.21
C PHE A 376 -12.81 10.68 -1.45
N ILE A 377 -12.83 11.99 -1.74
CA ILE A 377 -13.89 12.89 -1.31
C ILE A 377 -14.87 13.03 -2.45
N ALA A 378 -16.17 12.89 -2.16
CA ALA A 378 -17.26 13.11 -3.11
C ALA A 378 -18.15 14.27 -2.65
N PHE A 379 -18.58 15.11 -3.58
CA PHE A 379 -19.54 16.17 -3.32
C PHE A 379 -20.44 16.42 -4.56
N PRO A 380 -21.70 16.86 -4.37
CA PRO A 380 -22.63 17.06 -5.48
C PRO A 380 -22.10 18.02 -6.55
N ALA A 381 -22.24 17.64 -7.82
CA ALA A 381 -21.80 18.42 -8.97
C ALA A 381 -22.72 19.62 -9.31
N GLY A 382 -23.91 19.73 -8.68
CA GLY A 382 -24.84 20.83 -8.92
C GLY A 382 -25.51 20.71 -10.29
N THR A 383 -26.42 19.75 -10.45
CA THR A 383 -26.99 19.36 -11.75
C THR A 383 -28.15 20.28 -12.25
N ASP A 384 -28.59 21.27 -11.46
CA ASP A 384 -29.81 22.03 -11.73
C ASP A 384 -29.63 23.27 -12.62
N GLY A 385 -28.41 23.56 -13.12
CA GLY A 385 -28.08 24.86 -13.75
C GLY A 385 -27.50 24.85 -15.18
N GLY A 386 -27.37 23.70 -15.86
CA GLY A 386 -26.78 23.68 -17.21
C GLY A 386 -25.23 23.81 -17.20
N ASP A 387 -24.62 24.24 -18.32
CA ASP A 387 -23.15 24.32 -18.50
C ASP A 387 -22.46 25.24 -17.49
N ASP A 388 -23.12 26.28 -16.97
CA ASP A 388 -22.54 27.19 -15.98
C ASP A 388 -22.33 26.48 -14.63
N SER A 389 -23.26 25.64 -14.19
CA SER A 389 -23.15 24.89 -12.93
C SER A 389 -22.07 23.81 -12.97
N ALA A 390 -21.88 23.19 -14.14
CA ALA A 390 -20.79 22.22 -14.33
C ALA A 390 -19.40 22.89 -14.27
N ASN A 391 -19.26 24.08 -14.84
CA ASN A 391 -18.02 24.87 -14.76
C ASN A 391 -17.72 25.35 -13.33
N GLU A 392 -18.76 25.77 -12.58
CA GLU A 392 -18.62 26.16 -11.17
C GLU A 392 -18.19 24.96 -10.31
N ALA A 393 -18.76 23.78 -10.53
CA ALA A 393 -18.39 22.56 -9.82
C ALA A 393 -16.96 22.13 -10.14
N LEU A 394 -16.53 22.25 -11.40
CA LEU A 394 -15.15 21.98 -11.81
C LEU A 394 -14.17 22.97 -11.17
N SER A 395 -14.49 24.26 -11.15
CA SER A 395 -13.66 25.28 -10.49
C SER A 395 -13.54 25.01 -9.01
N LEU A 396 -14.66 24.75 -8.33
CA LEU A 396 -14.66 24.38 -6.92
C LEU A 396 -13.83 23.12 -6.64
N ARG A 397 -13.91 22.10 -7.50
CA ARG A 397 -13.10 20.89 -7.34
C ARG A 397 -11.62 21.23 -7.38
N HIS A 398 -11.15 22.02 -8.33
CA HIS A 398 -9.75 22.43 -8.41
C HIS A 398 -9.32 23.26 -7.20
N ASP A 399 -10.15 24.22 -6.78
CA ASP A 399 -9.86 25.02 -5.57
C ASP A 399 -9.76 24.14 -4.31
N LEU A 400 -10.62 23.13 -4.19
CA LEU A 400 -10.58 22.18 -3.08
C LEU A 400 -9.38 21.23 -3.17
N GLU A 401 -9.02 20.75 -4.37
CA GLU A 401 -7.81 19.95 -4.60
C GLU A 401 -6.56 20.71 -4.09
N ASP A 402 -6.44 21.97 -4.50
CA ASP A 402 -5.31 22.84 -4.09
C ASP A 402 -5.31 23.12 -2.58
N MET A 403 -6.46 23.42 -1.98
CA MET A 403 -6.55 23.67 -0.54
C MET A 403 -6.29 22.38 0.27
N ILE A 404 -6.83 21.24 -0.15
CA ILE A 404 -6.61 19.95 0.52
C ILE A 404 -5.12 19.59 0.46
N GLU A 405 -4.48 19.71 -0.70
CA GLU A 405 -3.05 19.43 -0.84
C GLU A 405 -2.20 20.39 0.01
N ASN A 406 -2.39 21.71 -0.15
CA ASN A 406 -1.49 22.69 0.40
C ASN A 406 -1.78 23.06 1.86
N ASP A 407 -3.04 23.02 2.31
CA ASP A 407 -3.41 23.47 3.66
C ASP A 407 -3.62 22.29 4.63
N VAL A 408 -3.91 21.08 4.11
CA VAL A 408 -4.22 19.89 4.95
C VAL A 408 -3.13 18.85 4.86
N LEU A 409 -2.82 18.37 3.64
CA LEU A 409 -1.98 17.18 3.46
C LEU A 409 -0.48 17.49 3.54
N ALA A 410 0.00 18.41 2.74
CA ALA A 410 1.43 18.71 2.61
C ALA A 410 2.08 19.26 3.89
N PRO A 411 1.47 20.19 4.68
CA PRO A 411 2.15 20.82 5.81
C PRO A 411 2.64 19.84 6.88
N GLU A 412 1.89 18.78 7.11
CA GLU A 412 2.23 17.77 8.12
C GLU A 412 2.54 16.39 7.51
N GLY A 413 2.55 16.30 6.19
CA GLY A 413 2.77 15.04 5.49
C GLY A 413 1.66 14.01 5.80
N LEU A 414 0.39 14.44 5.76
CA LEU A 414 -0.75 13.57 6.08
C LEU A 414 -1.24 12.75 4.89
N GLY A 415 -0.77 13.06 3.68
CA GLY A 415 -1.19 12.41 2.46
C GLY A 415 -0.81 13.22 1.22
N ARG A 416 -1.42 12.88 0.10
CA ARG A 416 -1.32 13.63 -1.16
C ARG A 416 -2.58 13.46 -2.01
N VAL A 417 -2.90 14.46 -2.83
CA VAL A 417 -3.87 14.33 -3.92
C VAL A 417 -3.24 13.52 -5.05
N ILE A 418 -3.96 12.53 -5.57
CA ILE A 418 -3.51 11.67 -6.68
C ILE A 418 -4.35 11.83 -7.94
N GLY A 419 -5.36 12.69 -7.90
CA GLY A 419 -6.23 12.99 -9.01
C GLY A 419 -7.63 13.35 -8.60
N GLY A 420 -8.56 13.26 -9.56
CA GLY A 420 -9.98 13.49 -9.33
C GLY A 420 -10.80 13.19 -10.57
N ALA A 421 -12.13 13.28 -10.43
CA ALA A 421 -13.04 12.98 -11.52
C ALA A 421 -14.28 13.87 -11.46
N MET A 422 -14.95 13.97 -12.60
CA MET A 422 -16.27 14.57 -12.76
C MET A 422 -17.27 13.49 -13.17
N GLY A 423 -18.31 13.33 -12.38
CA GLY A 423 -19.47 12.52 -12.69
C GLY A 423 -20.66 13.36 -13.11
N ARG A 424 -21.79 12.70 -13.38
CA ARG A 424 -23.09 13.39 -13.62
C ARG A 424 -23.64 14.01 -12.34
N ASP A 425 -23.48 13.31 -11.23
CA ASP A 425 -24.13 13.62 -9.96
C ASP A 425 -23.11 14.15 -8.93
N TYR A 426 -21.84 13.73 -9.03
CA TYR A 426 -20.78 14.06 -8.08
C TYR A 426 -19.46 14.47 -8.75
N CYS A 427 -18.71 15.32 -8.03
CA CYS A 427 -17.28 15.55 -8.24
C CYS A 427 -16.49 14.73 -7.24
N TYR A 428 -15.26 14.33 -7.62
CA TYR A 428 -14.40 13.46 -6.83
C TYR A 428 -12.99 14.03 -6.73
N ILE A 429 -12.40 13.94 -5.54
CA ILE A 429 -10.98 14.25 -5.27
C ILE A 429 -10.35 12.99 -4.69
N ASP A 430 -9.32 12.46 -5.36
CA ASP A 430 -8.71 11.19 -5.05
C ASP A 430 -7.43 11.40 -4.21
N LEU A 431 -7.30 10.68 -3.11
CA LEU A 431 -6.27 10.86 -2.10
C LEU A 431 -5.53 9.56 -1.78
N ILE A 432 -4.25 9.68 -1.44
CA ILE A 432 -3.57 8.70 -0.58
C ILE A 432 -3.30 9.39 0.75
N VAL A 433 -3.74 8.78 1.85
CA VAL A 433 -3.64 9.31 3.21
C VAL A 433 -2.61 8.48 3.99
N PHE A 434 -1.70 9.15 4.70
CA PHE A 434 -0.61 8.53 5.47
C PHE A 434 -0.84 8.55 6.98
N ASP A 435 -1.89 9.26 7.41
CA ASP A 435 -2.39 9.31 8.79
C ASP A 435 -3.90 9.62 8.74
N VAL A 436 -4.73 8.59 8.83
CA VAL A 436 -6.18 8.69 8.58
C VAL A 436 -6.86 9.57 9.63
N GLU A 437 -6.54 9.38 10.92
CA GLU A 437 -7.20 10.08 12.02
C GLU A 437 -6.89 11.58 11.96
N ALA A 438 -5.60 11.93 11.84
CA ALA A 438 -5.18 13.33 11.74
C ALA A 438 -5.70 14.01 10.46
N CYS A 439 -5.79 13.28 9.34
CA CYS A 439 -6.31 13.78 8.08
C CYS A 439 -7.81 14.05 8.14
N PHE A 440 -8.59 13.11 8.71
CA PHE A 440 -10.05 13.21 8.80
C PHE A 440 -10.50 14.48 9.53
N ASP A 441 -9.93 14.76 10.71
CA ASP A 441 -10.28 15.93 11.52
C ASP A 441 -10.00 17.25 10.77
N LYS A 442 -8.86 17.32 10.07
CA LYS A 442 -8.48 18.52 9.30
C LYS A 442 -9.32 18.71 8.05
N LEU A 443 -9.64 17.64 7.33
CA LEU A 443 -10.57 17.69 6.21
C LEU A 443 -11.94 18.18 6.65
N LYS A 444 -12.46 17.67 7.76
CA LYS A 444 -13.73 18.11 8.33
C LYS A 444 -13.70 19.59 8.69
N ALA A 445 -12.62 20.06 9.32
CA ALA A 445 -12.42 21.47 9.65
C ALA A 445 -12.31 22.38 8.41
N LEU A 446 -11.65 21.93 7.34
CA LEU A 446 -11.57 22.67 6.08
C LEU A 446 -12.96 22.77 5.42
N LEU A 447 -13.65 21.63 5.27
CA LEU A 447 -14.88 21.53 4.51
C LEU A 447 -16.09 22.14 5.24
N SER A 448 -16.03 22.32 6.57
CA SER A 448 -17.03 23.09 7.34
C SER A 448 -17.12 24.56 6.93
N ARG A 449 -16.13 25.08 6.20
CA ARG A 449 -16.15 26.44 5.62
C ARG A 449 -17.13 26.59 4.46
N TYR A 450 -17.74 25.49 3.99
CA TYR A 450 -18.71 25.44 2.90
C TYR A 450 -20.11 25.05 3.41
N PRO A 451 -20.79 25.92 4.19
CA PRO A 451 -22.09 25.60 4.77
C PRO A 451 -23.13 25.29 3.69
N GLY A 452 -23.95 24.29 3.92
CA GLY A 452 -24.99 23.83 3.00
C GLY A 452 -24.50 22.91 1.87
N ARG A 453 -23.20 22.63 1.77
CA ARG A 453 -22.67 21.59 0.87
C ARG A 453 -22.45 20.27 1.60
N LYS A 454 -22.80 19.16 0.95
CA LYS A 454 -22.55 17.82 1.48
C LYS A 454 -21.24 17.28 0.94
N PHE A 455 -20.38 16.82 1.84
CA PHE A 455 -19.11 16.17 1.52
C PHE A 455 -19.10 14.78 2.14
N TYR A 456 -18.63 13.82 1.37
CA TYR A 456 -18.52 12.42 1.75
C TYR A 456 -17.08 11.97 1.56
N LEU A 457 -16.57 11.21 2.52
CA LEU A 457 -15.30 10.48 2.40
C LEU A 457 -15.62 9.00 2.26
N SER A 458 -15.00 8.34 1.32
CA SER A 458 -15.07 6.89 1.18
C SER A 458 -13.69 6.32 0.88
N ASP A 459 -13.44 5.09 1.30
CA ASP A 459 -12.24 4.39 0.88
C ASP A 459 -12.33 4.03 -0.62
N PHE A 460 -11.18 3.73 -1.22
CA PHE A 460 -11.09 3.47 -2.67
C PHE A 460 -11.46 2.02 -3.01
N ARG A 461 -12.58 1.53 -2.44
CA ARG A 461 -13.14 0.19 -2.68
C ARG A 461 -14.59 0.27 -3.14
N LYS A 462 -14.94 -0.60 -4.06
CA LYS A 462 -16.34 -0.82 -4.40
C LYS A 462 -17.11 -1.28 -3.14
N ASN A 463 -18.29 -0.70 -2.88
CA ASN A 463 -19.07 -0.89 -1.66
C ASN A 463 -18.32 -0.51 -0.36
N GLY A 464 -17.37 0.44 -0.43
CA GLY A 464 -16.70 0.98 0.74
C GLY A 464 -17.66 1.76 1.64
N GLU A 465 -17.28 1.89 2.91
CA GLU A 465 -18.04 2.73 3.85
C GLU A 465 -17.97 4.20 3.43
N ILE A 466 -19.08 4.92 3.66
CA ILE A 466 -19.21 6.34 3.32
C ILE A 466 -19.40 7.12 4.62
N TYR A 467 -18.49 8.05 4.88
CA TYR A 467 -18.50 8.92 6.04
C TYR A 467 -18.87 10.34 5.64
N SER A 468 -19.79 10.99 6.39
CA SER A 468 -20.09 12.41 6.19
C SER A 468 -18.97 13.28 6.78
N LEU A 469 -18.44 14.19 5.96
CA LEU A 469 -17.51 15.24 6.38
C LEU A 469 -18.23 16.57 6.67
N SER A 470 -19.54 16.66 6.36
CA SER A 470 -20.38 17.82 6.69
C SER A 470 -20.95 17.69 8.09
N GLU A 471 -21.24 18.82 8.73
CA GLU A 471 -22.01 18.80 9.97
C GLU A 471 -23.40 18.19 9.73
N PRO A 472 -23.98 17.45 10.69
CA PRO A 472 -25.37 17.02 10.59
C PRO A 472 -26.24 18.28 10.43
N GLU A 473 -27.17 18.25 9.48
CA GLU A 473 -28.19 19.30 9.40
C GLU A 473 -28.88 19.36 10.78
N ASP A 474 -28.74 20.49 11.48
CA ASP A 474 -29.48 20.73 12.71
C ASP A 474 -30.95 20.46 12.40
N GLY A 475 -31.46 19.36 12.93
CA GLY A 475 -32.87 19.04 12.83
C GLY A 475 -33.62 20.18 13.49
N SER A 476 -34.02 21.18 12.67
CA SER A 476 -35.02 22.16 13.10
C SER A 476 -36.21 21.38 13.59
N GLY A 477 -36.34 21.37 14.93
CA GLY A 477 -37.45 20.77 15.59
C GLY A 477 -38.73 21.21 14.93
N ASN A 478 -39.49 20.25 14.49
CA ASN A 478 -40.88 20.40 14.22
C ASN A 478 -41.61 19.83 15.46
N ASP A 479 -41.62 20.65 16.51
CA ASP A 479 -42.66 20.56 17.53
C ASP A 479 -43.92 21.12 16.87
N GLY A 480 -44.86 20.25 16.55
CA GLY A 480 -46.17 20.58 16.05
C GLY A 480 -47.08 19.37 16.17
#